data_6edfa5af602b910e1edda37953d2cd13
#
_entry.id   6edfa5af602b910e1edda37953d2cd13
#
_cell.length_a   1.000
_cell.length_b   1.000
_cell.length_c   1.000
_cell.angle_alpha   90.00
_cell.angle_beta   90.00
_cell.angle_gamma   90.00
#
_symmetry.space_group_name_H-M   'P 1'
#
loop_
_entity.id
_entity.type
_entity.pdbx_description
1 polymer ?
#
loop_
_entity_poly.entity_id
_entity_poly.type
_entity_poly.pdbx_seq_one_letter_code
_entity_poly.pdbx_strand_id
1 'polypeptide(L)'
;MKRVILLAALAVMCSSFCGGCWLVQGPGAQPAEAYDLASAAVQKTPVCRFDRVRNLSPAGRKMLYRHADNRISESAVCWVQSPEALIGRYLASGFPAAPDAPRIGLTILCFELDLAAGQAVMTVEMACSGAGNGPEKIRRQTYTAPLADASGAAASRAMSLCAEELSKTIINMIQEK
;
A
#
# COMPACT_ATOMS: atom_id res chain seq x y z
N MET A 1 12.91 -45.27 44.74
CA MET A 1 11.98 -45.33 43.59
C MET A 1 10.95 -44.20 43.53
N LYS A 2 10.51 -43.56 44.59
CA LYS A 2 9.51 -42.44 44.57
C LYS A 2 10.01 -41.12 43.98
N ARG A 3 11.32 -40.82 43.96
CA ARG A 3 11.88 -39.58 43.44
C ARG A 3 12.08 -39.54 41.93
N VAL A 4 12.19 -40.70 41.26
CA VAL A 4 12.37 -40.80 39.81
C VAL A 4 11.03 -40.57 39.08
N ILE A 5 9.92 -41.00 39.72
CA ILE A 5 8.57 -40.85 39.13
C ILE A 5 8.13 -39.36 39.13
N LEU A 6 8.57 -38.56 40.14
CA LEU A 6 8.21 -37.15 40.22
C LEU A 6 8.90 -36.29 39.16
N LEU A 7 10.14 -36.65 38.79
CA LEU A 7 10.89 -35.91 37.73
C LEU A 7 10.35 -36.24 36.32
N ALA A 8 9.86 -37.45 36.09
CA ALA A 8 9.25 -37.80 34.81
C ALA A 8 7.90 -37.11 34.60
N ALA A 9 7.12 -36.88 35.66
CA ALA A 9 5.85 -36.17 35.56
C ALA A 9 6.04 -34.66 35.28
N LEU A 10 7.12 -34.04 35.78
CA LEU A 10 7.41 -32.62 35.53
C LEU A 10 7.91 -32.38 34.10
N ALA A 11 8.64 -33.34 33.53
CA ALA A 11 9.13 -33.23 32.15
C ALA A 11 8.01 -33.33 31.09
N VAL A 12 6.94 -34.08 31.37
CA VAL A 12 5.78 -34.20 30.47
C VAL A 12 4.89 -32.94 30.51
N MET A 13 4.82 -32.22 31.63
CA MET A 13 4.05 -30.99 31.72
C MET A 13 4.72 -29.80 31.03
N CYS A 14 6.06 -29.73 30.93
CA CYS A 14 6.75 -28.66 30.23
C CYS A 14 6.69 -28.77 28.70
N SER A 15 6.51 -29.94 28.14
CA SER A 15 6.41 -30.14 26.70
C SER A 15 5.04 -29.78 26.10
N SER A 16 4.01 -29.63 26.96
CA SER A 16 2.65 -29.27 26.49
C SER A 16 2.44 -27.75 26.29
N PHE A 17 3.35 -26.90 26.76
CA PHE A 17 3.19 -25.43 26.67
C PHE A 17 3.88 -24.80 25.44
N CYS A 18 4.76 -25.50 24.75
CA CYS A 18 5.43 -24.96 23.54
C CYS A 18 4.69 -25.26 22.22
N GLY A 19 3.57 -26.00 22.25
CA GLY A 19 2.79 -26.38 21.07
C GLY A 19 1.63 -25.45 20.73
N GLY A 20 1.43 -24.36 21.46
CA GLY A 20 0.18 -23.59 21.44
C GLY A 20 0.00 -22.52 20.36
N CYS A 21 0.94 -22.29 19.46
CA CYS A 21 0.81 -21.24 18.43
C CYS A 21 0.46 -21.75 17.02
N TRP A 22 0.20 -23.04 16.83
CA TRP A 22 -0.05 -23.62 15.49
C TRP A 22 -1.51 -24.01 15.21
N LEU A 23 -2.45 -23.78 16.12
CA LEU A 23 -3.80 -24.35 16.04
C LEU A 23 -4.94 -23.33 15.96
N VAL A 24 -4.70 -22.13 15.42
CA VAL A 24 -5.80 -21.17 15.17
C VAL A 24 -6.04 -20.89 13.68
N GLN A 25 -5.40 -21.61 12.79
CA GLN A 25 -5.90 -21.69 11.42
C GLN A 25 -6.82 -22.90 11.32
N GLY A 26 -8.13 -22.68 11.43
CA GLY A 26 -9.12 -23.69 11.18
C GLY A 26 -8.89 -24.33 9.80
N PRO A 27 -9.15 -25.65 9.63
CA PRO A 27 -9.00 -26.30 8.34
C PRO A 27 -9.98 -25.67 7.37
N GLY A 28 -9.50 -24.87 6.42
CA GLY A 28 -10.33 -24.30 5.35
C GLY A 28 -10.17 -22.81 5.06
N ALA A 29 -9.39 -22.03 5.81
CA ALA A 29 -9.10 -20.65 5.42
C ALA A 29 -8.16 -20.69 4.20
N GLN A 30 -8.73 -20.57 3.00
CA GLN A 30 -7.93 -20.28 1.81
C GLN A 30 -7.11 -19.02 2.06
N PRO A 31 -5.80 -19.01 1.71
CA PRO A 31 -5.02 -17.79 1.82
C PRO A 31 -5.75 -16.68 1.05
N ALA A 32 -5.97 -15.52 1.69
CA ALA A 32 -6.61 -14.41 1.05
C ALA A 32 -5.80 -14.03 -0.20
N GLU A 33 -6.46 -13.94 -1.35
CA GLU A 33 -5.81 -13.48 -2.57
C GLU A 33 -5.23 -12.10 -2.35
N ALA A 34 -3.95 -11.93 -2.68
CA ALA A 34 -3.25 -10.67 -2.50
C ALA A 34 -2.71 -10.19 -3.85
N TYR A 35 -2.95 -8.92 -4.14
CA TYR A 35 -2.60 -8.26 -5.39
C TYR A 35 -1.59 -7.14 -5.18
N ASP A 36 -0.75 -6.95 -6.17
CA ASP A 36 0.26 -5.90 -6.20
C ASP A 36 -0.08 -4.86 -7.28
N LEU A 37 0.59 -3.71 -7.23
CA LEU A 37 0.60 -2.79 -8.37
C LEU A 37 1.49 -3.35 -9.48
N ALA A 38 1.14 -3.06 -10.73
CA ALA A 38 2.04 -3.32 -11.85
C ALA A 38 3.36 -2.58 -11.66
N SER A 39 4.44 -3.12 -12.20
CA SER A 39 5.76 -2.47 -12.11
C SER A 39 5.73 -1.09 -12.75
N ALA A 40 6.31 -0.09 -12.08
CA ALA A 40 6.46 1.24 -12.64
C ALA A 40 7.37 1.19 -13.88
N ALA A 41 7.01 1.98 -14.90
CA ALA A 41 7.94 2.27 -15.98
C ALA A 41 9.11 3.08 -15.43
N VAL A 42 10.35 2.60 -15.66
CA VAL A 42 11.54 3.32 -15.22
C VAL A 42 11.62 4.67 -15.93
N GLN A 43 11.57 5.75 -15.15
CA GLN A 43 11.74 7.09 -15.66
C GLN A 43 13.24 7.39 -15.83
N LYS A 44 13.64 7.82 -17.03
CA LYS A 44 15.04 8.21 -17.26
C LYS A 44 15.38 9.54 -16.58
N THR A 45 14.39 10.39 -16.40
CA THR A 45 14.44 11.73 -15.76
C THR A 45 13.01 12.11 -15.36
N PRO A 46 12.79 12.96 -14.35
CA PRO A 46 13.78 13.55 -13.47
C PRO A 46 14.20 12.65 -12.33
N VAL A 47 15.32 12.98 -11.72
CA VAL A 47 15.79 12.39 -10.48
C VAL A 47 15.05 13.04 -9.33
N CYS A 48 14.51 12.27 -8.40
CA CYS A 48 13.92 12.77 -7.17
C CYS A 48 14.13 11.83 -5.99
N ARG A 49 13.88 12.33 -4.79
CA ARG A 49 14.03 11.57 -3.56
C ARG A 49 12.72 11.57 -2.80
N PHE A 50 12.20 10.40 -2.51
CA PHE A 50 11.00 10.26 -1.69
C PHE A 50 11.41 10.22 -0.21
N ASP A 51 10.98 11.22 0.57
CA ASP A 51 11.28 11.27 2.00
C ASP A 51 10.34 10.33 2.76
N ARG A 52 9.04 10.52 2.61
CA ARG A 52 8.03 9.72 3.31
C ARG A 52 6.73 9.63 2.53
N VAL A 53 6.19 8.43 2.44
CA VAL A 53 4.80 8.20 2.05
C VAL A 53 3.99 7.92 3.32
N ARG A 54 2.93 8.70 3.55
CA ARG A 54 2.00 8.54 4.67
C ARG A 54 0.65 8.10 4.15
N ASN A 55 -0.07 7.31 4.93
CA ASN A 55 -1.45 6.97 4.64
C ASN A 55 -2.36 7.56 5.74
N LEU A 56 -3.22 8.48 5.37
CA LEU A 56 -4.29 9.04 6.20
C LEU A 56 -5.68 8.58 5.74
N SER A 57 -5.76 7.78 4.68
CA SER A 57 -7.00 7.13 4.28
C SER A 57 -7.35 6.00 5.25
N PRO A 58 -8.60 5.55 5.32
CA PRO A 58 -9.00 4.38 6.09
C PRO A 58 -8.47 3.06 5.50
N ALA A 59 -7.87 3.09 4.29
CA ALA A 59 -7.40 1.90 3.61
C ALA A 59 -6.20 1.27 4.31
N GLY A 60 -6.33 0.00 4.66
CA GLY A 60 -5.24 -0.86 5.10
C GLY A 60 -4.82 -1.81 3.98
N ARG A 61 -4.49 -3.06 4.33
CA ARG A 61 -4.18 -4.09 3.32
C ARG A 61 -5.41 -4.62 2.60
N LYS A 62 -6.60 -4.53 3.19
CA LYS A 62 -7.85 -4.93 2.53
C LYS A 62 -8.24 -3.88 1.49
N MET A 63 -8.73 -4.34 0.36
CA MET A 63 -9.30 -3.44 -0.63
C MET A 63 -10.60 -2.85 -0.10
N LEU A 64 -10.77 -1.54 -0.25
CA LEU A 64 -11.97 -0.82 0.17
C LEU A 64 -12.88 -0.59 -1.03
N TYR A 65 -14.14 -0.90 -0.89
CA TYR A 65 -15.19 -0.66 -1.87
C TYR A 65 -16.14 0.41 -1.38
N ARG A 66 -16.33 1.46 -2.19
CA ARG A 66 -17.39 2.45 -2.01
C ARG A 66 -18.61 2.03 -2.82
N HIS A 67 -19.77 2.01 -2.17
CA HIS A 67 -21.05 1.67 -2.76
C HIS A 67 -21.86 2.94 -3.10
N ALA A 68 -22.95 2.78 -3.88
CA ALA A 68 -23.81 3.88 -4.31
C ALA A 68 -24.48 4.67 -3.14
N ASP A 69 -24.66 4.03 -1.99
CA ASP A 69 -25.14 4.64 -0.75
C ASP A 69 -24.02 5.31 0.09
N ASN A 70 -22.84 5.51 -0.49
CA ASN A 70 -21.63 6.01 0.16
C ASN A 70 -21.07 5.10 1.29
N ARG A 71 -21.62 3.92 1.48
CA ARG A 71 -21.09 2.95 2.42
C ARG A 71 -19.74 2.43 1.91
N ILE A 72 -18.78 2.31 2.82
CA ILE A 72 -17.48 1.66 2.55
C ILE A 72 -17.50 0.28 3.16
N SER A 73 -17.09 -0.73 2.41
CA SER A 73 -16.89 -2.10 2.87
C SER A 73 -15.48 -2.59 2.57
N GLU A 74 -14.99 -3.52 3.38
CA GLU A 74 -13.75 -4.23 3.13
C GLU A 74 -14.00 -5.45 2.25
N SER A 75 -13.11 -5.69 1.30
CA SER A 75 -13.09 -6.91 0.49
C SER A 75 -12.44 -8.07 1.24
N ALA A 76 -12.76 -9.30 0.83
CA ALA A 76 -11.98 -10.48 1.18
C ALA A 76 -10.59 -10.49 0.48
N VAL A 77 -10.46 -9.75 -0.62
CA VAL A 77 -9.22 -9.60 -1.39
C VAL A 77 -8.33 -8.52 -0.76
N CYS A 78 -7.03 -8.76 -0.77
CA CYS A 78 -6.06 -7.89 -0.10
C CYS A 78 -5.03 -7.33 -1.08
N TRP A 79 -4.43 -6.21 -0.71
CA TRP A 79 -3.15 -5.78 -1.25
C TRP A 79 -2.01 -6.57 -0.60
N VAL A 80 -0.94 -6.82 -1.32
CA VAL A 80 0.28 -7.48 -0.76
C VAL A 80 0.89 -6.66 0.39
N GLN A 81 0.71 -5.34 0.37
CA GLN A 81 1.19 -4.39 1.38
C GLN A 81 0.13 -3.31 1.65
N SER A 82 0.37 -2.45 2.65
CA SER A 82 -0.45 -1.26 2.87
C SER A 82 -0.26 -0.23 1.75
N PRO A 83 -1.23 0.68 1.52
CA PRO A 83 -1.17 1.65 0.42
C PRO A 83 0.11 2.49 0.38
N GLU A 84 0.61 2.96 1.55
CA GLU A 84 1.84 3.73 1.62
C GLU A 84 3.07 2.91 1.22
N ALA A 85 3.11 1.63 1.55
CA ALA A 85 4.20 0.75 1.17
C ALA A 85 4.13 0.39 -0.33
N LEU A 86 2.92 0.16 -0.88
CA LEU A 86 2.69 -0.09 -2.31
C LEU A 86 3.15 1.10 -3.15
N ILE A 87 2.63 2.30 -2.86
CA ILE A 87 2.95 3.53 -3.60
C ILE A 87 4.41 3.90 -3.41
N GLY A 88 4.94 3.81 -2.19
CA GLY A 88 6.36 4.08 -1.91
C GLY A 88 7.29 3.19 -2.72
N ARG A 89 7.02 1.88 -2.79
CA ARG A 89 7.79 0.94 -3.59
C ARG A 89 7.63 1.19 -5.09
N TYR A 90 6.40 1.44 -5.55
CA TYR A 90 6.11 1.75 -6.95
C TYR A 90 6.94 2.95 -7.42
N LEU A 91 6.91 4.05 -6.67
CA LEU A 91 7.64 5.26 -7.01
C LEU A 91 9.16 5.07 -6.89
N ALA A 92 9.64 4.42 -5.84
CA ALA A 92 11.07 4.15 -5.68
C ALA A 92 11.64 3.28 -6.81
N SER A 93 10.85 2.38 -7.40
CA SER A 93 11.27 1.58 -8.55
C SER A 93 11.27 2.36 -9.87
N GLY A 94 10.46 3.42 -9.97
CA GLY A 94 10.30 4.24 -11.18
C GLY A 94 11.24 5.43 -11.28
N PHE A 95 11.71 5.97 -10.14
CA PHE A 95 12.52 7.19 -10.11
C PHE A 95 13.92 6.93 -9.58
N PRO A 96 14.98 7.32 -10.33
CA PRO A 96 16.33 7.28 -9.80
C PRO A 96 16.49 8.32 -8.68
N ALA A 97 17.21 7.95 -7.61
CA ALA A 97 17.48 8.83 -6.49
C ALA A 97 18.91 9.39 -6.55
N ALA A 98 19.07 10.66 -6.16
CA ALA A 98 20.38 11.28 -5.96
C ALA A 98 20.38 12.16 -4.69
N PRO A 99 21.55 12.36 -4.04
CA PRO A 99 21.63 13.12 -2.78
C PRO A 99 21.05 14.53 -2.86
N ASP A 100 21.30 15.24 -3.97
CA ASP A 100 20.89 16.63 -4.17
C ASP A 100 19.57 16.77 -4.95
N ALA A 101 18.85 15.65 -5.16
CA ALA A 101 17.59 15.66 -5.87
C ALA A 101 16.47 16.33 -5.04
N PRO A 102 15.46 16.94 -5.70
CA PRO A 102 14.26 17.43 -5.04
C PRO A 102 13.63 16.35 -4.17
N ARG A 103 13.13 16.75 -3.01
CA ARG A 103 12.47 15.84 -2.05
C ARG A 103 10.97 15.90 -2.26
N ILE A 104 10.36 14.72 -2.29
CA ILE A 104 8.92 14.55 -2.44
C ILE A 104 8.36 13.85 -1.19
N GLY A 105 7.52 14.55 -0.46
CA GLY A 105 6.66 13.97 0.57
C GLY A 105 5.30 13.66 -0.01
N LEU A 106 4.69 12.53 0.36
CA LEU A 106 3.38 12.11 -0.11
C LEU A 106 2.47 11.75 1.07
N THR A 107 1.22 12.18 0.99
CA THR A 107 0.18 11.79 1.93
C THR A 107 -1.03 11.28 1.16
N ILE A 108 -1.34 9.99 1.31
CA ILE A 108 -2.52 9.35 0.71
C ILE A 108 -3.74 9.70 1.56
N LEU A 109 -4.74 10.32 0.95
CA LEU A 109 -5.96 10.76 1.60
C LEU A 109 -7.16 9.87 1.25
N CYS A 110 -7.12 9.21 0.08
CA CYS A 110 -8.11 8.25 -0.38
C CYS A 110 -7.41 7.16 -1.19
N PHE A 111 -7.83 5.91 -0.98
CA PHE A 111 -7.32 4.74 -1.71
C PHE A 111 -8.41 3.67 -1.72
N GLU A 112 -9.32 3.75 -2.68
CA GLU A 112 -10.54 2.93 -2.71
C GLU A 112 -11.01 2.62 -4.13
N LEU A 113 -11.95 1.71 -4.23
CA LEU A 113 -12.62 1.29 -5.46
C LEU A 113 -14.07 1.75 -5.38
N ASP A 114 -14.45 2.71 -6.21
CA ASP A 114 -15.83 3.20 -6.31
C ASP A 114 -16.60 2.29 -7.27
N LEU A 115 -17.38 1.38 -6.70
CA LEU A 115 -18.18 0.43 -7.48
C LEU A 115 -19.37 1.11 -8.18
N ALA A 116 -19.88 2.21 -7.61
CA ALA A 116 -20.99 2.93 -8.21
C ALA A 116 -20.56 3.71 -9.47
N ALA A 117 -19.38 4.32 -9.40
CA ALA A 117 -18.78 5.03 -10.53
C ALA A 117 -17.98 4.11 -11.46
N GLY A 118 -17.74 2.84 -11.09
CA GLY A 118 -16.93 1.91 -11.87
C GLY A 118 -15.47 2.35 -12.01
N GLN A 119 -14.85 2.83 -10.93
CA GLN A 119 -13.50 3.38 -11.00
C GLN A 119 -12.68 3.12 -9.72
N ALA A 120 -11.36 3.04 -9.87
CA ALA A 120 -10.43 3.20 -8.77
C ALA A 120 -10.23 4.69 -8.49
N VAL A 121 -10.08 5.05 -7.21
CA VAL A 121 -9.88 6.44 -6.76
C VAL A 121 -8.70 6.51 -5.81
N MET A 122 -7.72 7.35 -6.15
CA MET A 122 -6.58 7.66 -5.31
C MET A 122 -6.45 9.18 -5.16
N THR A 123 -6.57 9.72 -3.94
CA THR A 123 -6.31 11.14 -3.66
C THR A 123 -5.01 11.25 -2.87
N VAL A 124 -4.09 12.07 -3.37
CA VAL A 124 -2.78 12.28 -2.77
C VAL A 124 -2.50 13.77 -2.61
N GLU A 125 -1.94 14.14 -1.47
CA GLU A 125 -1.28 15.42 -1.26
C GLU A 125 0.23 15.22 -1.42
N MET A 126 0.84 16.03 -2.27
CA MET A 126 2.26 16.00 -2.61
C MET A 126 2.91 17.28 -2.12
N ALA A 127 4.04 17.15 -1.44
CA ALA A 127 4.89 18.26 -1.01
C ALA A 127 6.25 18.14 -1.70
N CYS A 128 6.63 19.10 -2.53
CA CYS A 128 7.89 19.12 -3.24
C CYS A 128 8.77 20.24 -2.70
N SER A 129 9.90 19.90 -2.10
CA SER A 129 10.94 20.84 -1.74
C SER A 129 12.10 20.74 -2.74
N GLY A 130 12.49 21.87 -3.33
CA GLY A 130 13.61 21.96 -4.25
C GLY A 130 14.94 21.54 -3.61
N ALA A 131 15.99 21.38 -4.43
CA ALA A 131 17.36 21.12 -3.99
C ALA A 131 17.99 22.36 -3.30
N GLY A 132 17.31 22.91 -2.29
CA GLY A 132 17.72 24.11 -1.56
C GLY A 132 16.61 24.61 -0.65
N ASN A 133 16.82 25.75 0.01
CA ASN A 133 15.85 26.36 0.93
C ASN A 133 14.72 27.13 0.20
N GLY A 134 14.32 26.70 -0.99
CA GLY A 134 13.19 27.29 -1.70
C GLY A 134 11.85 26.93 -1.03
N PRO A 135 10.78 27.69 -1.33
CA PRO A 135 9.47 27.40 -0.76
C PRO A 135 8.98 26.01 -1.20
N GLU A 136 8.40 25.30 -0.26
CA GLU A 136 7.78 24.01 -0.52
C GLU A 136 6.52 24.21 -1.37
N LYS A 137 6.42 23.47 -2.48
CA LYS A 137 5.21 23.44 -3.32
C LYS A 137 4.31 22.31 -2.85
N ILE A 138 3.07 22.63 -2.48
CA ILE A 138 2.08 21.64 -2.08
C ILE A 138 1.02 21.55 -3.18
N ARG A 139 0.70 20.30 -3.59
CA ARG A 139 -0.36 20.01 -4.56
C ARG A 139 -1.20 18.84 -4.06
N ARG A 140 -2.51 19.01 -4.07
CA ARG A 140 -3.46 17.93 -3.82
C ARG A 140 -4.17 17.55 -5.10
N GLN A 141 -4.22 16.25 -5.42
CA GLN A 141 -4.82 15.75 -6.64
C GLN A 141 -5.50 14.40 -6.43
N THR A 142 -6.61 14.21 -7.14
CA THR A 142 -7.33 12.94 -7.23
C THR A 142 -7.06 12.32 -8.60
N TYR A 143 -6.71 11.05 -8.59
CA TYR A 143 -6.51 10.21 -9.77
C TYR A 143 -7.62 9.18 -9.81
N THR A 144 -8.17 8.97 -11.00
CA THR A 144 -9.18 7.95 -11.22
C THR A 144 -8.83 7.11 -12.44
N ALA A 145 -9.17 5.83 -12.40
CA ALA A 145 -9.01 4.93 -13.52
C ALA A 145 -10.19 3.96 -13.63
N PRO A 146 -10.63 3.58 -14.83
CA PRO A 146 -11.75 2.68 -15.01
C PRO A 146 -11.52 1.33 -14.32
N LEU A 147 -12.54 0.85 -13.61
CA LEU A 147 -12.58 -0.45 -12.96
C LEU A 147 -13.48 -1.37 -13.79
N ALA A 148 -12.89 -2.38 -14.45
CA ALA A 148 -13.64 -3.26 -15.34
C ALA A 148 -14.66 -4.13 -14.60
N ASP A 149 -14.30 -4.58 -13.39
CA ASP A 149 -15.13 -5.39 -12.49
C ASP A 149 -14.60 -5.28 -11.05
N ALA A 150 -15.26 -5.92 -10.11
CA ALA A 150 -14.87 -5.91 -8.69
C ALA A 150 -13.77 -6.95 -8.33
N SER A 151 -13.08 -7.55 -9.32
CA SER A 151 -12.00 -8.49 -9.05
C SER A 151 -10.73 -7.80 -8.55
N GLY A 152 -9.91 -8.52 -7.78
CA GLY A 152 -8.62 -8.01 -7.33
C GLY A 152 -7.66 -7.70 -8.50
N ALA A 153 -7.74 -8.46 -9.59
CA ALA A 153 -6.96 -8.20 -10.80
C ALA A 153 -7.36 -6.90 -11.50
N ALA A 154 -8.66 -6.60 -11.59
CA ALA A 154 -9.15 -5.34 -12.15
C ALA A 154 -8.77 -4.16 -11.23
N ALA A 155 -8.92 -4.32 -9.90
CA ALA A 155 -8.51 -3.35 -8.92
C ALA A 155 -7.01 -3.01 -9.02
N SER A 156 -6.16 -4.03 -9.12
CA SER A 156 -4.71 -3.87 -9.28
C SER A 156 -4.36 -3.09 -10.55
N ARG A 157 -4.96 -3.42 -11.69
CA ARG A 157 -4.75 -2.69 -12.95
C ARG A 157 -5.20 -1.23 -12.85
N ALA A 158 -6.40 -0.99 -12.35
CA ALA A 158 -6.95 0.36 -12.24
C ALA A 158 -6.11 1.23 -11.28
N MET A 159 -5.73 0.69 -10.12
CA MET A 159 -4.89 1.44 -9.16
C MET A 159 -3.47 1.67 -9.69
N SER A 160 -2.93 0.77 -10.51
CA SER A 160 -1.64 0.97 -11.20
C SER A 160 -1.69 2.14 -12.19
N LEU A 161 -2.80 2.31 -12.90
CA LEU A 161 -3.01 3.49 -13.77
C LEU A 161 -3.06 4.79 -12.94
N CYS A 162 -3.72 4.79 -11.79
CA CYS A 162 -3.69 5.93 -10.87
C CYS A 162 -2.25 6.26 -10.42
N ALA A 163 -1.45 5.25 -10.11
CA ALA A 163 -0.05 5.43 -9.72
C ALA A 163 0.84 5.93 -10.88
N GLU A 164 0.54 5.54 -12.11
CA GLU A 164 1.20 6.07 -13.30
C GLU A 164 0.91 7.56 -13.50
N GLU A 165 -0.34 7.98 -13.37
CA GLU A 165 -0.74 9.40 -13.47
C GLU A 165 -0.14 10.23 -12.32
N LEU A 166 -0.05 9.69 -11.10
CA LEU A 166 0.69 10.30 -10.00
C LEU A 166 2.17 10.53 -10.38
N SER A 167 2.82 9.54 -11.00
CA SER A 167 4.21 9.67 -11.45
C SER A 167 4.37 10.79 -12.47
N LYS A 168 3.47 10.93 -13.44
CA LYS A 168 3.47 12.04 -14.42
C LYS A 168 3.32 13.40 -13.73
N THR A 169 2.44 13.48 -12.73
CA THR A 169 2.25 14.71 -11.94
C THR A 169 3.52 15.09 -11.16
N ILE A 170 4.21 14.13 -10.56
CA ILE A 170 5.47 14.35 -9.85
C ILE A 170 6.54 14.88 -10.82
N ILE A 171 6.66 14.31 -12.01
CA ILE A 171 7.59 14.79 -13.06
C ILE A 171 7.32 16.25 -13.38
N ASN A 172 6.06 16.61 -13.62
CA ASN A 172 5.69 18.00 -13.94
C ASN A 172 6.02 18.94 -12.77
N MET A 173 5.72 18.56 -11.52
CA MET A 173 6.03 19.38 -10.34
C MET A 173 7.53 19.67 -10.18
N ILE A 174 8.39 18.70 -10.53
CA ILE A 174 9.84 18.85 -10.47
C ILE A 174 10.35 19.76 -11.59
N GLN A 175 9.71 19.73 -12.77
CA GLN A 175 10.09 20.52 -13.95
C GLN A 175 9.55 21.95 -13.93
N GLU A 176 8.49 22.22 -13.19
CA GLU A 176 7.96 23.57 -12.97
C GLU A 176 8.94 24.40 -12.13
N LYS A 177 9.80 25.20 -12.80
CA LYS A 177 10.76 26.13 -12.17
C LYS A 177 10.09 27.40 -11.71
#